data_9d0e492ee14e37844462eb5ce90ea1b3
#
_entry.id   9d0e492ee14e37844462eb5ce90ea1b3
#
_cell.length_a   1.000
_cell.length_b   1.000
_cell.length_c   1.000
_cell.angle_alpha   90.00
_cell.angle_beta   90.00
_cell.angle_gamma   90.00
#
_symmetry.space_group_name_H-M   'P 1'
#
loop_
_entity.id
_entity.type
_entity.pdbx_description
1 polymer ?
#
loop_
_entity_poly.entity_id
_entity_poly.type
_entity_poly.pdbx_seq_one_letter_code
_entity_poly.pdbx_strand_id
1 'polypeptide(L)'
;MAWLEITIPTGGQDVQALAQALTCAGFSDLVIEDQAEFEQFLEENRACWDYIDEDFQKRLTGLSQIKLYLEDTDRESLSRLEAFAGERDLPLGKAPLAQTDWDEDWKKNYPPQYVGNHLVVLPYWLAEQAGEAELPVILDPGLTFGTGAHPSTQMVMEAMEDLVKPGFRCLDLGSGSGILSITALRLGAERAVGVDIDRKAEDAARENAAYNGFGGPEFTALTGNVLEDRCLMDSLAAQHWDLIFVNIVADVIIALSQSLPRLLDSGSTAVCSGILDTRLQDVKAALSKAGLEIIGENAKEDWRCVIVRRRTL
;
A
#
# COMPACT_ATOMS: atom_id res chain seq x y z
N MET A 1 -26.30 17.41 4.09
CA MET A 1 -25.62 18.72 4.25
C MET A 1 -24.76 18.87 3.03
N ALA A 2 -24.80 20.01 2.33
CA ALA A 2 -23.96 20.25 1.18
C ALA A 2 -22.69 20.97 1.66
N TRP A 3 -21.55 20.65 1.04
CA TRP A 3 -20.25 21.25 1.35
C TRP A 3 -19.78 22.13 0.20
N LEU A 4 -19.01 23.15 0.53
CA LEU A 4 -18.30 23.99 -0.43
C LEU A 4 -16.81 23.66 -0.33
N GLU A 5 -16.20 23.26 -1.45
CA GLU A 5 -14.75 23.27 -1.61
C GLU A 5 -14.32 24.70 -1.93
N ILE A 6 -13.42 25.23 -1.15
CA ILE A 6 -12.87 26.56 -1.36
C ILE A 6 -11.38 26.41 -1.66
N THR A 7 -10.96 26.94 -2.80
CA THR A 7 -9.58 26.90 -3.26
C THR A 7 -8.97 28.27 -3.21
N ILE A 8 -7.80 28.41 -2.59
CA ILE A 8 -7.04 29.65 -2.47
C ILE A 8 -5.68 29.43 -3.14
N PRO A 9 -5.50 29.85 -4.40
CA PRO A 9 -4.17 29.88 -5.01
C PRO A 9 -3.23 30.82 -4.26
N THR A 10 -2.00 30.40 -4.04
CA THR A 10 -1.04 31.19 -3.24
C THR A 10 -0.58 32.47 -3.94
N GLY A 11 -0.75 32.56 -5.27
CA GLY A 11 -0.32 33.73 -6.06
C GLY A 11 1.19 34.03 -6.02
N GLY A 12 2.01 33.02 -5.69
CA GLY A 12 3.45 33.16 -5.51
C GLY A 12 3.89 33.51 -4.09
N GLN A 13 2.95 33.53 -3.13
CA GLN A 13 3.28 33.62 -1.70
C GLN A 13 3.72 32.24 -1.19
N ASP A 14 4.46 32.25 -0.08
CA ASP A 14 4.83 31.03 0.64
C ASP A 14 3.55 30.34 1.17
N VAL A 15 3.32 29.11 0.72
CA VAL A 15 2.14 28.31 1.05
C VAL A 15 2.02 28.05 2.56
N GLN A 16 3.13 27.83 3.25
CA GLN A 16 3.18 27.60 4.69
C GLN A 16 2.83 28.87 5.48
N ALA A 17 3.34 30.01 5.06
CA ALA A 17 3.00 31.30 5.67
C ALA A 17 1.49 31.59 5.51
N LEU A 18 0.92 31.27 4.34
CA LEU A 18 -0.51 31.42 4.09
C LEU A 18 -1.34 30.46 4.93
N ALA A 19 -0.93 29.20 5.03
CA ALA A 19 -1.60 28.19 5.88
C ALA A 19 -1.60 28.60 7.36
N GLN A 20 -0.46 29.11 7.85
CA GLN A 20 -0.37 29.61 9.22
C GLN A 20 -1.29 30.82 9.45
N ALA A 21 -1.37 31.76 8.49
CA ALA A 21 -2.26 32.91 8.58
C ALA A 21 -3.74 32.50 8.59
N LEU A 22 -4.14 31.51 7.79
CA LEU A 22 -5.48 30.92 7.79
C LEU A 22 -5.79 30.24 9.12
N THR A 23 -4.85 29.50 9.67
CA THR A 23 -4.99 28.87 10.99
C THR A 23 -5.19 29.91 12.09
N CYS A 24 -4.43 31.01 12.07
CA CYS A 24 -4.61 32.12 12.99
C CYS A 24 -5.96 32.82 12.83
N ALA A 25 -6.52 32.81 11.61
CA ALA A 25 -7.86 33.32 11.33
C ALA A 25 -8.99 32.37 11.74
N GLY A 26 -8.64 31.18 12.28
CA GLY A 26 -9.60 30.21 12.81
C GLY A 26 -10.02 29.12 11.81
N PHE A 27 -9.22 28.86 10.78
CA PHE A 27 -9.42 27.78 9.82
C PHE A 27 -8.34 26.72 10.02
N SER A 28 -8.68 25.55 10.58
CA SER A 28 -7.72 24.51 10.99
C SER A 28 -7.63 23.33 10.01
N ASP A 29 -8.73 23.07 9.28
CA ASP A 29 -8.79 21.90 8.38
C ASP A 29 -8.39 22.32 6.98
N LEU A 30 -7.07 22.46 6.76
CA LEU A 30 -6.48 22.92 5.51
C LEU A 30 -5.84 21.76 4.76
N VAL A 31 -6.08 21.69 3.45
CA VAL A 31 -5.37 20.79 2.54
C VAL A 31 -4.42 21.64 1.70
N ILE A 32 -3.12 21.36 1.83
CA ILE A 32 -2.08 22.08 1.07
C ILE A 32 -1.77 21.23 -0.16
N GLU A 33 -1.88 21.84 -1.34
CA GLU A 33 -1.49 21.27 -2.62
C GLU A 33 -0.38 22.15 -3.21
N ASP A 34 0.86 21.78 -2.97
CA ASP A 34 2.05 22.52 -3.41
C ASP A 34 3.09 21.59 -4.02
N GLN A 35 3.52 21.86 -5.24
CA GLN A 35 4.49 21.05 -5.97
C GLN A 35 5.82 20.98 -5.21
N ALA A 36 6.32 22.10 -4.70
CA ALA A 36 7.64 22.14 -4.07
C ALA A 36 7.66 21.37 -2.74
N GLU A 37 6.58 21.45 -1.96
CA GLU A 37 6.45 20.64 -0.74
C GLU A 37 6.36 19.15 -1.05
N PHE A 38 5.63 18.80 -2.10
CA PHE A 38 5.53 17.42 -2.53
C PHE A 38 6.88 16.88 -3.00
N GLU A 39 7.63 17.65 -3.79
CA GLU A 39 9.00 17.28 -4.23
C GLU A 39 9.95 17.13 -3.03
N GLN A 40 9.89 18.04 -2.06
CA GLN A 40 10.67 17.94 -0.82
C GLN A 40 10.28 16.71 0.00
N PHE A 41 8.99 16.45 0.18
CA PHE A 41 8.50 15.24 0.86
C PHE A 41 9.04 13.96 0.22
N LEU A 42 9.09 13.93 -1.12
CA LEU A 42 9.65 12.80 -1.87
C LEU A 42 11.16 12.63 -1.66
N GLU A 43 11.91 13.74 -1.66
CA GLU A 43 13.35 13.69 -1.39
C GLU A 43 13.64 13.17 0.04
N GLU A 44 12.91 13.66 1.03
CA GLU A 44 13.07 13.28 2.44
C GLU A 44 12.65 11.83 2.70
N ASN A 45 11.68 11.31 1.95
CA ASN A 45 11.14 9.95 2.10
C ASN A 45 11.54 9.00 0.96
N ARG A 46 12.58 9.30 0.22
CA ARG A 46 13.03 8.55 -0.96
C ARG A 46 13.27 7.06 -0.70
N ALA A 47 13.61 6.70 0.54
CA ALA A 47 13.78 5.31 0.96
C ALA A 47 12.47 4.51 1.06
N CYS A 48 11.31 5.18 1.07
CA CYS A 48 10.00 4.57 1.24
C CYS A 48 9.15 4.60 -0.04
N TRP A 49 9.56 5.38 -1.06
CA TRP A 49 8.76 5.63 -2.27
C TRP A 49 9.62 5.47 -3.52
N ASP A 50 9.56 4.31 -4.14
CA ASP A 50 10.27 4.03 -5.41
C ASP A 50 9.46 4.40 -6.66
N TYR A 51 8.13 4.57 -6.53
CA TYR A 51 7.22 4.87 -7.64
C TYR A 51 6.16 5.90 -7.24
N ILE A 52 5.91 6.83 -8.14
CA ILE A 52 4.82 7.80 -8.05
C ILE A 52 4.08 7.79 -9.38
N ASP A 53 2.77 7.71 -9.30
CA ASP A 53 1.88 7.78 -10.45
C ASP A 53 2.15 9.07 -11.26
N GLU A 54 2.49 8.92 -12.54
CA GLU A 54 2.80 10.04 -13.43
C GLU A 54 1.62 11.01 -13.60
N ASP A 55 0.38 10.52 -13.56
CA ASP A 55 -0.80 11.36 -13.70
C ASP A 55 -1.05 12.17 -12.42
N PHE A 56 -0.64 11.64 -11.27
CA PHE A 56 -0.64 12.39 -10.02
C PHE A 56 0.43 13.49 -10.03
N GLN A 57 1.64 13.20 -10.48
CA GLN A 57 2.69 14.22 -10.64
C GLN A 57 2.28 15.33 -11.63
N LYS A 58 1.69 14.97 -12.76
CA LYS A 58 1.20 15.94 -13.74
C LYS A 58 0.14 16.87 -13.17
N ARG A 59 -0.74 16.35 -12.28
CA ARG A 59 -1.77 17.16 -11.61
C ARG A 59 -1.20 18.19 -10.63
N LEU A 60 -0.07 17.87 -9.99
CA LEU A 60 0.61 18.77 -9.05
C LEU A 60 1.54 19.76 -9.73
N THR A 61 1.90 19.55 -11.01
CA THR A 61 2.85 20.41 -11.73
C THR A 61 2.35 21.85 -11.80
N GLY A 62 3.10 22.77 -11.21
CA GLY A 62 2.78 24.21 -11.17
C GLY A 62 1.68 24.56 -10.18
N LEU A 63 1.20 23.61 -9.37
CA LEU A 63 0.15 23.85 -8.39
C LEU A 63 0.75 24.39 -7.10
N SER A 64 0.18 25.49 -6.58
CA SER A 64 0.45 26.00 -5.25
C SER A 64 -0.84 26.65 -4.73
N GLN A 65 -1.57 25.92 -3.90
CA GLN A 65 -2.88 26.34 -3.40
C GLN A 65 -3.23 25.69 -2.06
N ILE A 66 -4.14 26.31 -1.34
CA ILE A 66 -4.74 25.76 -0.14
C ILE A 66 -6.21 25.49 -0.41
N LYS A 67 -6.69 24.32 -0.02
CA LYS A 67 -8.11 23.99 -0.03
C LYS A 67 -8.64 23.90 1.40
N LEU A 68 -9.87 24.29 1.57
CA LEU A 68 -10.64 24.08 2.79
C LEU A 68 -12.10 23.80 2.45
N TYR A 69 -12.78 23.18 3.39
CA TYR A 69 -14.15 22.70 3.20
C TYR A 69 -15.04 23.33 4.26
N LEU A 70 -16.11 23.98 3.83
CA LEU A 70 -17.11 24.60 4.70
C LEU A 70 -18.49 24.05 4.38
N GLU A 71 -19.35 23.91 5.39
CA GLU A 71 -20.77 23.68 5.12
C GLU A 71 -21.37 24.85 4.35
N ASP A 72 -22.23 24.58 3.38
CA ASP A 72 -22.88 25.63 2.56
C ASP A 72 -23.79 26.57 3.40
N THR A 73 -24.16 26.11 4.59
CA THR A 73 -24.96 26.87 5.58
C THR A 73 -24.10 27.72 6.50
N ASP A 74 -22.79 27.50 6.59
CA ASP A 74 -21.87 28.26 7.46
C ASP A 74 -21.46 29.60 6.82
N ARG A 75 -22.41 30.50 6.79
CA ARG A 75 -22.23 31.84 6.22
C ARG A 75 -21.27 32.71 7.02
N GLU A 76 -21.09 32.44 8.31
CA GLU A 76 -20.17 33.19 9.16
C GLU A 76 -18.73 32.89 8.80
N SER A 77 -18.35 31.63 8.72
CA SER A 77 -17.00 31.22 8.31
C SER A 77 -16.70 31.64 6.88
N LEU A 78 -17.67 31.51 5.97
CA LEU A 78 -17.51 31.95 4.58
C LEU A 78 -17.25 33.48 4.50
N SER A 79 -18.00 34.28 5.23
CA SER A 79 -17.81 35.75 5.24
C SER A 79 -16.47 36.16 5.85
N ARG A 80 -16.00 35.44 6.91
CA ARG A 80 -14.68 35.66 7.49
C ARG A 80 -13.57 35.32 6.48
N LEU A 81 -13.74 34.26 5.74
CA LEU A 81 -12.76 33.83 4.72
C LEU A 81 -12.70 34.79 3.54
N GLU A 82 -13.86 35.32 3.10
CA GLU A 82 -13.93 36.33 2.05
C GLU A 82 -13.24 37.64 2.50
N ALA A 83 -13.45 38.06 3.74
CA ALA A 83 -12.76 39.21 4.29
C ALA A 83 -11.26 39.00 4.38
N PHE A 84 -10.82 37.84 4.88
CA PHE A 84 -9.41 37.46 4.96
C PHE A 84 -8.71 37.46 3.59
N ALA A 85 -9.38 36.91 2.58
CA ALA A 85 -8.84 36.85 1.21
C ALA A 85 -8.84 38.25 0.56
N GLY A 86 -9.91 39.05 0.77
CA GLY A 86 -9.98 40.40 0.26
C GLY A 86 -8.90 41.34 0.82
N GLU A 87 -8.56 41.24 2.12
CA GLU A 87 -7.46 41.98 2.73
C GLU A 87 -6.09 41.67 2.13
N ARG A 88 -5.94 40.52 1.51
CA ARG A 88 -4.66 39.99 0.95
C ARG A 88 -4.63 39.89 -0.56
N ASP A 89 -5.69 40.35 -1.21
CA ASP A 89 -5.88 40.29 -2.67
C ASP A 89 -5.73 38.84 -3.21
N LEU A 90 -6.24 37.86 -2.45
CA LEU A 90 -6.19 36.44 -2.80
C LEU A 90 -7.45 36.02 -3.56
N PRO A 91 -7.33 35.34 -4.70
CA PRO A 91 -8.49 34.81 -5.40
C PRO A 91 -9.10 33.66 -4.61
N LEU A 92 -10.44 33.60 -4.54
CA LEU A 92 -11.19 32.50 -3.98
C LEU A 92 -11.94 31.74 -5.06
N GLY A 93 -11.54 30.49 -5.29
CA GLY A 93 -12.36 29.53 -6.01
C GLY A 93 -13.40 28.92 -5.07
N LYS A 94 -14.67 28.85 -5.50
CA LYS A 94 -15.73 28.18 -4.75
C LYS A 94 -16.43 27.21 -5.65
N ALA A 95 -16.44 25.95 -5.26
CA ALA A 95 -17.16 24.89 -5.95
C ALA A 95 -18.10 24.19 -4.96
N PRO A 96 -19.37 23.96 -5.30
CA PRO A 96 -20.18 23.07 -4.50
C PRO A 96 -19.55 21.69 -4.56
N LEU A 97 -19.22 21.13 -3.40
CA LEU A 97 -18.89 19.74 -3.31
C LEU A 97 -20.23 19.02 -3.54
N ALA A 98 -20.38 18.44 -4.71
CA ALA A 98 -21.51 17.57 -4.95
C ALA A 98 -21.50 16.54 -3.82
N GLN A 99 -22.63 16.35 -3.16
CA GLN A 99 -22.87 15.21 -2.28
C GLN A 99 -22.95 13.97 -3.17
N THR A 100 -21.89 13.73 -3.90
CA THR A 100 -21.63 12.42 -4.48
C THR A 100 -21.27 11.58 -3.29
N ASP A 101 -22.04 10.54 -3.07
CA ASP A 101 -21.67 9.46 -2.17
C ASP A 101 -20.37 8.87 -2.73
N TRP A 102 -19.24 9.54 -2.41
CA TRP A 102 -17.90 9.12 -2.85
C TRP A 102 -17.68 7.66 -2.50
N ASP A 103 -18.27 7.23 -1.38
CA ASP A 103 -18.28 5.86 -0.92
C ASP A 103 -19.09 4.93 -1.84
N GLU A 104 -20.07 5.42 -2.57
CA GLU A 104 -20.84 4.58 -3.49
C GLU A 104 -20.36 4.65 -4.94
N ASP A 105 -19.87 5.79 -5.42
CA ASP A 105 -19.50 5.94 -6.82
C ASP A 105 -18.16 5.28 -7.17
N TRP A 106 -17.16 5.34 -6.29
CA TRP A 106 -15.93 4.59 -6.52
C TRP A 106 -16.15 3.06 -6.37
N LYS A 107 -17.04 2.62 -5.46
CA LYS A 107 -17.42 1.22 -5.32
C LYS A 107 -18.04 0.65 -6.59
N LYS A 108 -18.87 1.43 -7.29
CA LYS A 108 -19.48 1.05 -8.58
C LYS A 108 -18.45 0.83 -9.69
N ASN A 109 -17.33 1.55 -9.62
CA ASN A 109 -16.27 1.52 -10.62
C ASN A 109 -15.09 0.61 -10.25
N TYR A 110 -15.22 -0.21 -9.19
CA TYR A 110 -14.17 -1.13 -8.77
C TYR A 110 -14.45 -2.54 -9.29
N PRO A 111 -13.88 -2.92 -10.46
CA PRO A 111 -14.17 -4.22 -11.05
C PRO A 111 -13.41 -5.34 -10.34
N PRO A 112 -13.88 -6.59 -10.46
CA PRO A 112 -13.11 -7.78 -10.09
C PRO A 112 -11.74 -7.78 -10.78
N GLN A 113 -10.70 -8.13 -10.03
CA GLN A 113 -9.33 -8.23 -10.55
C GLN A 113 -8.98 -9.71 -10.73
N TYR A 114 -8.89 -10.16 -11.97
CA TYR A 114 -8.47 -11.53 -12.29
C TYR A 114 -6.96 -11.62 -12.31
N VAL A 115 -6.40 -12.57 -11.59
CA VAL A 115 -4.95 -12.76 -11.44
C VAL A 115 -4.61 -14.23 -11.64
N GLY A 116 -3.59 -14.51 -12.46
CA GLY A 116 -3.21 -15.88 -12.78
C GLY A 116 -4.32 -16.65 -13.51
N ASN A 117 -4.50 -17.92 -13.16
CA ASN A 117 -5.44 -18.82 -13.82
C ASN A 117 -6.76 -18.99 -13.05
N HIS A 118 -6.72 -18.84 -11.73
CA HIS A 118 -7.85 -19.20 -10.86
C HIS A 118 -8.22 -18.12 -9.85
N LEU A 119 -7.33 -17.16 -9.59
CA LEU A 119 -7.54 -16.16 -8.55
C LEU A 119 -8.39 -14.99 -9.06
N VAL A 120 -9.31 -14.53 -8.23
CA VAL A 120 -10.03 -13.28 -8.43
C VAL A 120 -10.02 -12.46 -7.15
N VAL A 121 -9.55 -11.22 -7.22
CA VAL A 121 -9.62 -10.28 -6.10
C VAL A 121 -10.91 -9.48 -6.22
N LEU A 122 -11.71 -9.53 -5.18
CA LEU A 122 -13.01 -8.89 -5.11
C LEU A 122 -13.09 -7.96 -3.90
N PRO A 123 -13.66 -6.78 -4.05
CA PRO A 123 -14.05 -6.00 -2.89
C PRO A 123 -15.18 -6.72 -2.14
N TYR A 124 -15.25 -6.55 -0.82
CA TYR A 124 -16.19 -7.29 0.04
C TYR A 124 -17.66 -7.14 -0.39
N TRP A 125 -18.05 -6.03 -1.00
CA TRP A 125 -19.42 -5.81 -1.51
C TRP A 125 -19.74 -6.56 -2.81
N LEU A 126 -18.74 -7.16 -3.47
CA LEU A 126 -18.90 -8.02 -4.65
C LEU A 126 -18.61 -9.49 -4.36
N ALA A 127 -18.47 -9.88 -3.10
CA ALA A 127 -18.07 -11.23 -2.70
C ALA A 127 -18.97 -12.35 -3.28
N GLU A 128 -20.27 -12.07 -3.48
CA GLU A 128 -21.23 -13.02 -4.06
C GLU A 128 -21.09 -13.18 -5.58
N GLN A 129 -20.25 -12.37 -6.25
CA GLN A 129 -20.07 -12.42 -7.70
C GLN A 129 -18.95 -13.37 -8.15
N ALA A 130 -18.26 -14.04 -7.20
CA ALA A 130 -17.25 -15.04 -7.54
C ALA A 130 -17.88 -16.21 -8.29
N GLY A 131 -17.27 -16.60 -9.42
CA GLY A 131 -17.65 -17.79 -10.16
C GLY A 131 -17.28 -19.08 -9.41
N GLU A 132 -18.00 -20.19 -9.70
CA GLU A 132 -17.75 -21.49 -9.04
C GLU A 132 -16.34 -22.06 -9.29
N ALA A 133 -15.68 -21.66 -10.38
CA ALA A 133 -14.33 -22.12 -10.74
C ALA A 133 -13.22 -21.21 -10.24
N GLU A 134 -13.54 -20.13 -9.54
CA GLU A 134 -12.62 -19.10 -9.10
C GLU A 134 -12.26 -19.25 -7.62
N LEU A 135 -11.06 -18.84 -7.26
CA LEU A 135 -10.61 -18.71 -5.87
C LEU A 135 -10.70 -17.24 -5.46
N PRO A 136 -11.79 -16.82 -4.82
CA PRO A 136 -11.97 -15.42 -4.47
C PRO A 136 -11.08 -15.01 -3.29
N VAL A 137 -10.40 -13.88 -3.43
CA VAL A 137 -9.69 -13.14 -2.39
C VAL A 137 -10.47 -11.87 -2.12
N ILE A 138 -11.16 -11.81 -1.00
CA ILE A 138 -12.09 -10.73 -0.67
C ILE A 138 -11.37 -9.70 0.20
N LEU A 139 -11.43 -8.42 -0.19
CA LEU A 139 -10.74 -7.33 0.51
C LEU A 139 -11.64 -6.10 0.66
N ASP A 140 -11.31 -5.26 1.63
CA ASP A 140 -11.69 -3.84 1.61
C ASP A 140 -10.55 -3.04 0.97
N PRO A 141 -10.71 -2.54 -0.27
CA PRO A 141 -9.66 -1.81 -0.97
C PRO A 141 -9.41 -0.40 -0.43
N GLY A 142 -10.22 0.08 0.51
CA GLY A 142 -10.09 1.43 1.11
C GLY A 142 -9.16 1.51 2.31
N LEU A 143 -8.71 0.39 2.87
CA LEU A 143 -8.05 0.37 4.17
C LEU A 143 -6.53 0.55 4.12
N THR A 144 -5.84 -0.05 3.13
CA THR A 144 -4.36 -0.07 3.07
C THR A 144 -3.85 -0.34 1.67
N PHE A 145 -2.51 -0.26 1.49
CA PHE A 145 -1.84 -0.71 0.27
C PHE A 145 -2.03 -2.22 0.04
N GLY A 146 -2.02 -2.64 -1.24
CA GLY A 146 -2.17 -4.06 -1.60
C GLY A 146 -3.60 -4.42 -1.99
N THR A 147 -4.20 -3.68 -2.93
CA THR A 147 -5.57 -3.93 -3.44
C THR A 147 -5.65 -5.02 -4.52
N GLY A 148 -4.51 -5.61 -4.92
CA GLY A 148 -4.44 -6.63 -5.95
C GLY A 148 -4.26 -6.10 -7.38
N ALA A 149 -4.52 -4.82 -7.64
CA ALA A 149 -4.39 -4.24 -8.98
C ALA A 149 -2.93 -3.99 -9.39
N HIS A 150 -2.03 -3.82 -8.43
CA HIS A 150 -0.64 -3.45 -8.71
C HIS A 150 0.15 -4.62 -9.33
N PRO A 151 0.96 -4.38 -10.39
CA PRO A 151 1.72 -5.43 -11.07
C PRO A 151 2.60 -6.25 -10.14
N SER A 152 3.24 -5.64 -9.13
CA SER A 152 4.09 -6.36 -8.19
C SER A 152 3.32 -7.38 -7.36
N THR A 153 2.10 -7.05 -6.93
CA THR A 153 1.21 -7.94 -6.18
C THR A 153 0.72 -9.08 -7.07
N GLN A 154 0.31 -8.75 -8.29
CA GLN A 154 -0.15 -9.76 -9.26
C GLN A 154 0.93 -10.79 -9.56
N MET A 155 2.19 -10.39 -9.79
CA MET A 155 3.29 -11.32 -10.04
C MET A 155 3.52 -12.30 -8.89
N VAL A 156 3.39 -11.85 -7.64
CA VAL A 156 3.49 -12.75 -6.47
C VAL A 156 2.32 -13.72 -6.45
N MET A 157 1.09 -13.23 -6.63
CA MET A 157 -0.11 -14.07 -6.64
C MET A 157 -0.08 -15.10 -7.78
N GLU A 158 0.36 -14.72 -8.98
CA GLU A 158 0.58 -15.63 -10.11
C GLU A 158 1.61 -16.73 -9.77
N ALA A 159 2.73 -16.35 -9.15
CA ALA A 159 3.74 -17.34 -8.72
C ALA A 159 3.22 -18.27 -7.60
N MET A 160 2.32 -17.78 -6.75
CA MET A 160 1.74 -18.57 -5.66
C MET A 160 0.88 -19.74 -6.16
N GLU A 161 0.20 -19.62 -7.31
CA GLU A 161 -0.59 -20.72 -7.88
C GLU A 161 0.25 -21.99 -8.11
N ASP A 162 1.53 -21.83 -8.47
CA ASP A 162 2.45 -22.95 -8.69
C ASP A 162 3.22 -23.35 -7.43
N LEU A 163 3.47 -22.41 -6.53
CA LEU A 163 4.37 -22.60 -5.39
C LEU A 163 3.65 -23.08 -4.12
N VAL A 164 2.45 -22.59 -3.83
CA VAL A 164 1.71 -22.96 -2.62
C VAL A 164 1.20 -24.40 -2.73
N LYS A 165 1.40 -25.17 -1.67
CA LYS A 165 0.88 -26.54 -1.56
C LYS A 165 0.05 -26.68 -0.30
N PRO A 166 -0.89 -27.62 -0.28
CA PRO A 166 -1.66 -27.94 0.92
C PRO A 166 -0.75 -28.21 2.12
N GLY A 167 -1.07 -27.60 3.25
CA GLY A 167 -0.29 -27.76 4.48
C GLY A 167 0.89 -26.80 4.64
N PHE A 168 1.18 -25.93 3.67
CA PHE A 168 2.28 -24.96 3.75
C PHE A 168 2.05 -23.91 4.83
N ARG A 169 3.14 -23.50 5.45
CA ARG A 169 3.20 -22.38 6.40
C ARG A 169 3.87 -21.20 5.72
N CYS A 170 3.16 -20.11 5.62
CA CYS A 170 3.57 -18.91 4.88
C CYS A 170 3.86 -17.75 5.81
N LEU A 171 4.87 -16.95 5.48
CA LEU A 171 5.23 -15.71 6.13
C LEU A 171 5.16 -14.57 5.11
N ASP A 172 4.50 -13.47 5.48
CA ASP A 172 4.28 -12.31 4.62
C ASP A 172 4.89 -11.07 5.30
N LEU A 173 6.04 -10.62 4.80
CA LEU A 173 6.79 -9.49 5.33
C LEU A 173 6.45 -8.21 4.55
N GLY A 174 5.85 -7.23 5.24
CA GLY A 174 5.20 -6.08 4.64
C GLY A 174 3.81 -6.47 4.14
N SER A 175 3.00 -7.07 5.02
CA SER A 175 1.73 -7.71 4.62
C SER A 175 0.64 -6.74 4.16
N GLY A 176 0.71 -5.46 4.53
CA GLY A 176 -0.28 -4.46 4.15
C GLY A 176 -1.71 -4.92 4.41
N SER A 177 -2.53 -5.00 3.37
CA SER A 177 -3.91 -5.50 3.42
C SER A 177 -4.06 -6.98 3.79
N GLY A 178 -2.94 -7.74 3.85
CA GLY A 178 -2.95 -9.19 4.04
C GLY A 178 -3.25 -10.00 2.78
N ILE A 179 -3.31 -9.38 1.61
CA ILE A 179 -3.73 -10.02 0.35
C ILE A 179 -2.92 -11.28 0.04
N LEU A 180 -1.59 -11.26 0.19
CA LEU A 180 -0.73 -12.39 -0.10
C LEU A 180 -0.94 -13.53 0.92
N SER A 181 -1.03 -13.19 2.19
CA SER A 181 -1.37 -14.13 3.26
C SER A 181 -2.71 -14.82 3.01
N ILE A 182 -3.75 -14.05 2.66
CA ILE A 182 -5.09 -14.56 2.35
C ILE A 182 -5.06 -15.42 1.09
N THR A 183 -4.33 -14.99 0.05
CA THR A 183 -4.15 -15.77 -1.17
C THR A 183 -3.50 -17.13 -0.88
N ALA A 184 -2.46 -17.18 -0.02
CA ALA A 184 -1.82 -18.44 0.38
C ALA A 184 -2.83 -19.41 1.03
N LEU A 185 -3.66 -18.89 1.94
CA LEU A 185 -4.70 -19.69 2.60
C LEU A 185 -5.77 -20.20 1.62
N ARG A 186 -6.18 -19.36 0.66
CA ARG A 186 -7.11 -19.75 -0.41
C ARG A 186 -6.55 -20.86 -1.31
N LEU A 187 -5.24 -20.85 -1.54
CA LEU A 187 -4.53 -21.88 -2.31
C LEU A 187 -4.24 -23.15 -1.48
N GLY A 188 -4.62 -23.19 -0.21
CA GLY A 188 -4.53 -24.39 0.63
C GLY A 188 -3.37 -24.40 1.64
N ALA A 189 -2.69 -23.28 1.87
CA ALA A 189 -1.75 -23.17 2.98
C ALA A 189 -2.47 -23.45 4.32
N GLU A 190 -1.77 -24.11 5.25
CA GLU A 190 -2.30 -24.41 6.58
C GLU A 190 -2.34 -23.15 7.45
N ARG A 191 -1.33 -22.30 7.29
CA ARG A 191 -1.16 -21.12 8.12
C ARG A 191 -0.44 -20.01 7.37
N ALA A 192 -0.87 -18.77 7.61
CA ALA A 192 -0.16 -17.58 7.18
C ALA A 192 0.04 -16.61 8.35
N VAL A 193 1.24 -15.99 8.40
CA VAL A 193 1.57 -14.94 9.35
C VAL A 193 1.98 -13.70 8.56
N GLY A 194 1.23 -12.61 8.69
CA GLY A 194 1.54 -11.31 8.13
C GLY A 194 2.25 -10.44 9.16
N VAL A 195 3.28 -9.73 8.75
CA VAL A 195 4.01 -8.76 9.60
C VAL A 195 4.11 -7.44 8.85
N ASP A 196 3.71 -6.35 9.49
CA ASP A 196 3.84 -5.00 8.94
C ASP A 196 4.33 -4.01 10.00
N ILE A 197 4.97 -2.93 9.57
CA ILE A 197 5.41 -1.86 10.48
C ILE A 197 4.24 -0.98 10.93
N ASP A 198 3.18 -0.90 10.11
CA ASP A 198 2.02 -0.09 10.38
C ASP A 198 0.95 -0.91 11.12
N ARG A 199 0.54 -0.40 12.29
CA ARG A 199 -0.54 -1.01 13.06
C ARG A 199 -1.88 -1.02 12.31
N LYS A 200 -2.12 -0.03 11.46
CA LYS A 200 -3.35 0.00 10.63
C LYS A 200 -3.38 -1.16 9.64
N ALA A 201 -2.21 -1.56 9.12
CA ALA A 201 -2.10 -2.74 8.27
C ALA A 201 -2.46 -4.03 9.02
N GLU A 202 -2.06 -4.17 10.29
CA GLU A 202 -2.45 -5.32 11.12
C GLU A 202 -3.98 -5.42 11.26
N ASP A 203 -4.64 -4.31 11.57
CA ASP A 203 -6.09 -4.27 11.73
C ASP A 203 -6.80 -4.57 10.40
N ALA A 204 -6.35 -3.96 9.30
CA ALA A 204 -6.90 -4.19 7.95
C ALA A 204 -6.72 -5.64 7.48
N ALA A 205 -5.53 -6.22 7.69
CA ALA A 205 -5.26 -7.60 7.32
C ALA A 205 -6.15 -8.59 8.09
N ARG A 206 -6.42 -8.33 9.37
CA ARG A 206 -7.36 -9.13 10.17
C ARG A 206 -8.80 -9.03 9.67
N GLU A 207 -9.26 -7.83 9.33
CA GLU A 207 -10.58 -7.61 8.77
C GLU A 207 -10.74 -8.30 7.42
N ASN A 208 -9.77 -8.12 6.53
CA ASN A 208 -9.74 -8.79 5.23
C ASN A 208 -9.71 -10.32 5.36
N ALA A 209 -8.93 -10.86 6.30
CA ALA A 209 -8.93 -12.31 6.57
C ALA A 209 -10.31 -12.80 7.03
N ALA A 210 -11.01 -12.02 7.87
CA ALA A 210 -12.36 -12.36 8.32
C ALA A 210 -13.37 -12.38 7.17
N TYR A 211 -13.30 -11.46 6.19
CA TYR A 211 -14.13 -11.53 4.97
C TYR A 211 -13.94 -12.83 4.18
N ASN A 212 -12.76 -13.44 4.30
CA ASN A 212 -12.43 -14.72 3.67
C ASN A 212 -12.70 -15.95 4.54
N GLY A 213 -13.22 -15.76 5.75
CA GLY A 213 -13.49 -16.84 6.71
C GLY A 213 -12.25 -17.35 7.43
N PHE A 214 -11.13 -16.63 7.37
CA PHE A 214 -9.90 -16.97 8.07
C PHE A 214 -9.74 -16.16 9.37
N GLY A 215 -9.17 -16.81 10.38
CA GLY A 215 -8.88 -16.20 11.67
C GLY A 215 -7.74 -16.94 12.37
N GLY A 216 -7.48 -16.67 13.65
CA GLY A 216 -6.57 -17.53 14.40
C GLY A 216 -7.21 -18.91 14.63
N PRO A 217 -6.59 -20.04 14.28
CA PRO A 217 -5.14 -20.23 14.13
C PRO A 217 -4.58 -20.13 12.70
N GLU A 218 -5.42 -20.04 11.66
CA GLU A 218 -4.97 -20.07 10.27
C GLU A 218 -4.22 -18.78 9.89
N PHE A 219 -4.72 -17.63 10.35
CA PHE A 219 -4.13 -16.33 10.06
C PHE A 219 -3.75 -15.57 11.32
N THR A 220 -2.54 -15.00 11.30
CA THR A 220 -2.07 -14.10 12.36
C THR A 220 -1.44 -12.86 11.71
N ALA A 221 -1.91 -11.67 12.08
CA ALA A 221 -1.26 -10.41 11.72
C ALA A 221 -0.55 -9.84 12.94
N LEU A 222 0.66 -9.33 12.71
CA LEU A 222 1.56 -8.77 13.74
C LEU A 222 2.06 -7.40 13.29
N THR A 223 2.14 -6.47 14.22
CA THR A 223 2.82 -5.18 14.01
C THR A 223 4.25 -5.25 14.50
N GLY A 224 5.22 -4.82 13.68
CA GLY A 224 6.61 -4.71 14.08
C GLY A 224 7.58 -4.52 12.92
N ASN A 225 8.73 -3.92 13.21
CA ASN A 225 9.80 -3.75 12.23
C ASN A 225 10.80 -4.92 12.33
N VAL A 226 10.73 -5.85 11.39
CA VAL A 226 11.62 -7.03 11.35
C VAL A 226 13.11 -6.69 11.16
N LEU A 227 13.44 -5.48 10.71
CA LEU A 227 14.83 -5.00 10.60
C LEU A 227 15.39 -4.53 11.95
N GLU A 228 14.56 -4.03 12.85
CA GLU A 228 14.96 -3.40 14.11
C GLU A 228 14.61 -4.25 15.33
N ASP A 229 13.45 -4.92 15.30
CA ASP A 229 12.98 -5.75 16.42
C ASP A 229 13.59 -7.15 16.35
N ARG A 230 14.67 -7.34 17.12
CA ARG A 230 15.34 -8.63 17.22
C ARG A 230 14.47 -9.72 17.84
N CYS A 231 13.61 -9.38 18.81
CA CYS A 231 12.75 -10.36 19.46
C CYS A 231 11.71 -10.89 18.47
N LEU A 232 11.12 -9.99 17.65
CA LEU A 232 10.21 -10.39 16.58
C LEU A 232 10.93 -11.27 15.57
N MET A 233 12.09 -10.84 15.04
CA MET A 233 12.86 -11.62 14.08
C MET A 233 13.25 -12.99 14.65
N ASP A 234 13.70 -13.08 15.90
CA ASP A 234 14.06 -14.35 16.54
C ASP A 234 12.84 -15.27 16.70
N SER A 235 11.66 -14.71 17.02
CA SER A 235 10.43 -15.47 17.14
C SER A 235 9.94 -16.03 15.79
N LEU A 236 10.13 -15.27 14.71
CA LEU A 236 9.84 -15.71 13.35
C LEU A 236 10.84 -16.78 12.86
N ALA A 237 12.12 -16.57 13.16
CA ALA A 237 13.20 -17.52 12.80
C ALA A 237 13.17 -18.83 13.59
N ALA A 238 12.46 -18.87 14.71
CA ALA A 238 12.24 -20.10 15.48
C ALA A 238 11.13 -20.98 14.91
N GLN A 239 10.41 -20.51 13.89
CA GLN A 239 9.32 -21.24 13.23
C GLN A 239 9.79 -21.74 11.86
N HIS A 240 9.13 -22.78 11.37
CA HIS A 240 9.32 -23.26 10.01
C HIS A 240 8.40 -22.52 9.03
N TRP A 241 8.94 -22.08 7.90
CA TRP A 241 8.22 -21.46 6.81
C TRP A 241 8.54 -22.18 5.50
N ASP A 242 7.52 -22.63 4.80
CA ASP A 242 7.65 -23.22 3.47
C ASP A 242 7.82 -22.16 2.39
N LEU A 243 7.06 -21.05 2.53
CA LEU A 243 7.06 -19.96 1.57
C LEU A 243 7.01 -18.60 2.29
N ILE A 244 7.86 -17.68 1.82
CA ILE A 244 7.95 -16.32 2.38
C ILE A 244 7.66 -15.32 1.26
N PHE A 245 6.79 -14.36 1.53
CA PHE A 245 6.48 -13.24 0.64
C PHE A 245 7.14 -11.98 1.14
N VAL A 246 7.71 -11.19 0.23
CA VAL A 246 8.37 -9.91 0.50
C VAL A 246 8.01 -8.96 -0.65
N ASN A 247 6.84 -8.32 -0.59
CA ASN A 247 6.38 -7.40 -1.63
C ASN A 247 6.47 -5.96 -1.11
N ILE A 248 7.68 -5.42 -1.14
CA ILE A 248 8.04 -4.10 -0.58
C ILE A 248 9.09 -3.43 -1.46
N VAL A 249 9.41 -2.16 -1.17
CA VAL A 249 10.41 -1.40 -1.93
C VAL A 249 11.80 -2.02 -1.88
N ALA A 250 12.58 -1.85 -2.95
CA ALA A 250 13.88 -2.49 -3.16
C ALA A 250 14.88 -2.26 -2.01
N ASP A 251 14.94 -1.05 -1.43
CA ASP A 251 15.86 -0.74 -0.35
C ASP A 251 15.59 -1.56 0.92
N VAL A 252 14.32 -1.82 1.22
CA VAL A 252 13.93 -2.68 2.35
C VAL A 252 14.27 -4.14 2.05
N ILE A 253 14.07 -4.63 0.82
CA ILE A 253 14.49 -5.99 0.41
C ILE A 253 16.01 -6.15 0.56
N ILE A 254 16.79 -5.15 0.12
CA ILE A 254 18.25 -5.14 0.25
C ILE A 254 18.65 -5.21 1.74
N ALA A 255 18.02 -4.43 2.61
CA ALA A 255 18.27 -4.48 4.04
C ALA A 255 17.90 -5.84 4.65
N LEU A 256 16.74 -6.39 4.29
CA LEU A 256 16.23 -7.70 4.75
C LEU A 256 17.10 -8.86 4.26
N SER A 257 17.80 -8.72 3.12
CA SER A 257 18.57 -9.80 2.52
C SER A 257 19.52 -10.49 3.50
N GLN A 258 20.08 -9.74 4.46
CA GLN A 258 21.00 -10.27 5.46
C GLN A 258 20.33 -11.18 6.50
N SER A 259 19.05 -10.94 6.78
CA SER A 259 18.27 -11.68 7.77
C SER A 259 17.41 -12.77 7.14
N LEU A 260 17.04 -12.63 5.87
CA LEU A 260 16.17 -13.57 5.15
C LEU A 260 16.66 -15.03 5.20
N PRO A 261 17.97 -15.35 5.12
CA PRO A 261 18.45 -16.72 5.27
C PRO A 261 18.13 -17.37 6.61
N ARG A 262 17.87 -16.60 7.67
CA ARG A 262 17.48 -17.14 8.98
C ARG A 262 16.05 -17.67 9.00
N LEU A 263 15.23 -17.19 8.09
CA LEU A 263 13.82 -17.56 7.95
C LEU A 263 13.61 -18.71 6.96
N LEU A 264 14.65 -19.05 6.16
CA LEU A 264 14.58 -20.05 5.11
C LEU A 264 15.28 -21.33 5.56
N ASP A 265 14.56 -22.44 5.55
CA ASP A 265 15.10 -23.77 5.73
C ASP A 265 15.53 -24.42 4.38
N SER A 266 16.05 -25.64 4.46
CA SER A 266 16.36 -26.44 3.26
C SER A 266 15.04 -26.87 2.58
N GLY A 267 14.69 -26.23 1.48
CA GLY A 267 13.43 -26.48 0.76
C GLY A 267 12.45 -25.29 0.81
N SER A 268 12.67 -24.32 1.71
CA SER A 268 11.90 -23.09 1.74
C SER A 268 12.24 -22.19 0.55
N THR A 269 11.27 -21.40 0.15
CA THR A 269 11.38 -20.44 -0.95
C THR A 269 10.90 -19.06 -0.49
N ALA A 270 11.55 -17.99 -0.97
CA ALA A 270 11.01 -16.63 -0.80
C ALA A 270 10.72 -16.00 -2.18
N VAL A 271 9.62 -15.27 -2.25
CA VAL A 271 9.19 -14.50 -3.41
C VAL A 271 9.32 -13.02 -3.06
N CYS A 272 10.26 -12.34 -3.70
CA CYS A 272 10.54 -10.92 -3.47
C CYS A 272 10.04 -10.10 -4.66
N SER A 273 9.15 -9.15 -4.45
CA SER A 273 8.54 -8.28 -5.46
C SER A 273 8.46 -6.84 -4.96
N GLY A 274 7.91 -5.92 -5.78
CA GLY A 274 7.97 -4.49 -5.50
C GLY A 274 9.30 -3.88 -5.92
N ILE A 275 9.99 -4.52 -6.87
CA ILE A 275 11.31 -4.14 -7.36
C ILE A 275 11.14 -3.45 -8.70
N LEU A 276 11.51 -2.18 -8.81
CA LEU A 276 11.64 -1.52 -10.11
C LEU A 276 12.77 -2.15 -10.94
N ASP A 277 12.59 -2.20 -12.27
CA ASP A 277 13.59 -2.74 -13.19
C ASP A 277 14.98 -2.12 -12.98
N THR A 278 15.03 -0.82 -12.76
CA THR A 278 16.26 -0.06 -12.48
C THR A 278 17.00 -0.51 -11.21
N ARG A 279 16.28 -1.12 -10.24
CA ARG A 279 16.82 -1.57 -8.94
C ARG A 279 17.05 -3.09 -8.88
N LEU A 280 16.67 -3.82 -9.93
CA LEU A 280 16.75 -5.28 -9.95
C LEU A 280 18.15 -5.80 -9.67
N GLN A 281 19.18 -5.20 -10.27
CA GLN A 281 20.56 -5.67 -10.14
C GLN A 281 21.10 -5.48 -8.71
N ASP A 282 20.72 -4.39 -8.03
CA ASP A 282 21.10 -4.13 -6.64
C ASP A 282 20.49 -5.18 -5.71
N VAL A 283 19.20 -5.48 -5.89
CA VAL A 283 18.50 -6.51 -5.13
C VAL A 283 19.11 -7.89 -5.36
N LYS A 284 19.36 -8.29 -6.62
CA LYS A 284 20.00 -9.55 -6.95
C LYS A 284 21.39 -9.69 -6.33
N ALA A 285 22.20 -8.62 -6.36
CA ALA A 285 23.51 -8.60 -5.74
C ALA A 285 23.44 -8.79 -4.22
N ALA A 286 22.50 -8.11 -3.55
CA ALA A 286 22.30 -8.21 -2.11
C ALA A 286 21.85 -9.63 -1.69
N LEU A 287 20.86 -10.19 -2.38
CA LEU A 287 20.36 -11.55 -2.11
C LEU A 287 21.44 -12.60 -2.34
N SER A 288 22.21 -12.49 -3.44
CA SER A 288 23.32 -13.41 -3.74
C SER A 288 24.43 -13.32 -2.71
N LYS A 289 24.77 -12.11 -2.25
CA LYS A 289 25.78 -11.86 -1.19
C LYS A 289 25.36 -12.48 0.15
N ALA A 290 24.06 -12.52 0.42
CA ALA A 290 23.48 -13.14 1.61
C ALA A 290 23.41 -14.70 1.53
N GLY A 291 23.91 -15.32 0.44
CA GLY A 291 23.90 -16.78 0.27
C GLY A 291 22.58 -17.31 -0.28
N LEU A 292 21.78 -16.48 -0.92
CA LEU A 292 20.57 -16.88 -1.59
C LEU A 292 20.83 -17.13 -3.08
N GLU A 293 20.13 -18.09 -3.66
CA GLU A 293 20.14 -18.44 -5.08
C GLU A 293 18.83 -17.99 -5.70
N ILE A 294 18.90 -17.24 -6.79
CA ILE A 294 17.73 -16.86 -7.60
C ILE A 294 17.38 -18.05 -8.48
N ILE A 295 16.17 -18.56 -8.31
CA ILE A 295 15.64 -19.72 -9.03
C ILE A 295 14.53 -19.36 -10.01
N GLY A 296 14.01 -18.15 -9.96
CA GLY A 296 12.99 -17.65 -10.87
C GLY A 296 13.00 -16.12 -10.92
N GLU A 297 12.49 -15.57 -12.01
CA GLU A 297 12.34 -14.15 -12.23
C GLU A 297 11.12 -13.91 -13.12
N ASN A 298 10.24 -12.98 -12.69
CA ASN A 298 9.08 -12.54 -13.44
C ASN A 298 9.15 -11.02 -13.63
N ALA A 299 8.56 -10.56 -14.74
CA ALA A 299 8.50 -9.16 -15.12
C ALA A 299 7.08 -8.79 -15.55
N LYS A 300 6.59 -7.67 -15.08
CA LYS A 300 5.31 -7.11 -15.49
C LYS A 300 5.43 -5.58 -15.48
N GLU A 301 5.30 -4.96 -16.65
CA GLU A 301 5.58 -3.52 -16.82
C GLU A 301 6.99 -3.18 -16.32
N ASP A 302 7.13 -2.13 -15.50
CA ASP A 302 8.41 -1.70 -14.92
C ASP A 302 8.80 -2.48 -13.66
N TRP A 303 7.99 -3.44 -13.24
CA TRP A 303 8.18 -4.18 -12.00
C TRP A 303 8.79 -5.56 -12.24
N ARG A 304 9.56 -5.99 -11.25
CA ARG A 304 10.25 -7.28 -11.23
C ARG A 304 9.94 -8.04 -9.96
N CYS A 305 9.89 -9.36 -10.11
CA CYS A 305 9.72 -10.29 -9.01
C CYS A 305 10.80 -11.37 -9.13
N VAL A 306 11.48 -11.70 -8.04
CA VAL A 306 12.50 -12.74 -7.99
C VAL A 306 12.11 -13.81 -6.97
N ILE A 307 12.35 -15.06 -7.33
CA ILE A 307 12.11 -16.21 -6.47
C ILE A 307 13.48 -16.72 -6.02
N VAL A 308 13.66 -16.87 -4.72
CA VAL A 308 14.95 -17.24 -4.15
C VAL A 308 14.83 -18.38 -3.14
N ARG A 309 15.93 -19.13 -2.96
CA ARG A 309 16.10 -20.12 -1.90
C ARG A 309 17.49 -20.04 -1.30
N ARG A 310 17.71 -20.70 -0.18
CA ARG A 310 19.08 -20.85 0.32
C ARG A 310 19.93 -21.62 -0.67
N ARG A 311 21.15 -21.15 -0.90
CA ARG A 311 22.13 -21.88 -1.69
C ARG A 311 22.50 -23.16 -0.95
N THR A 312 22.33 -24.30 -1.60
CA THR A 312 22.86 -25.58 -1.10
C THR A 312 24.39 -25.57 -1.29
N LEU A 313 25.12 -25.79 -0.20
CA LEU A 313 26.58 -25.89 -0.22
C LEU A 313 27.02 -27.19 -0.88
#